data_66dabf62cd8857154739550004234e9a
#
_entry.id   66dabf62cd8857154739550004234e9a
#
_cell.length_a   1.000
_cell.length_b   1.000
_cell.length_c   1.000
_cell.angle_alpha   90.00
_cell.angle_beta   90.00
_cell.angle_gamma   90.00
#
_symmetry.space_group_name_H-M   'P 1'
#
loop_
_entity.id
_entity.type
_entity.pdbx_description
1 polymer ?
#
loop_
_entity_poly.entity_id
_entity_poly.type
_entity_poly.pdbx_seq_one_letter_code
_entity_poly.pdbx_strand_id
1 'polypeptide(L)'
;MTFSAQNLPQTLTLNAAAGVITGTAPKQPGEYLVTLKAANRQGSAQRPFKIVVGDALALTPPMGWNSWYIHYGRVTDGHMRRAADAMIESGMADFGYEYVNIDDCWMVMPDSNDPMIGGEPRDAAGAIRSNGHFPDMKALADYIHARGLKAGLYTSPGPLTCQKYEGTYQHEEADARKFAEWDFDFLKYDWCSYGRVATGEEAERVQSPYRKMGEILPQLDRDIVFNLCQYGMGDVWTWAGEIGGHCWRTTGDLGLARGAELPGFYHIGFSNAGHWQYAKPGQWNDPDYILIGWVGEASKQAEGRPTSLTPNEQYSYMSMWCLMAAPLIFSGDMEKLDA
;
A
#
# COMPACT_ATOMS: atom_id res chain seq x y z
N MET A 1 13.77 -24.17 -14.41
CA MET A 1 14.76 -23.12 -14.07
C MET A 1 15.35 -23.45 -12.71
N THR A 2 16.61 -23.07 -12.46
CA THR A 2 17.27 -23.28 -11.16
C THR A 2 17.86 -21.94 -10.72
N PHE A 3 17.65 -21.58 -9.48
CA PHE A 3 18.14 -20.33 -8.90
C PHE A 3 19.28 -20.60 -7.92
N SER A 4 20.23 -19.68 -7.84
CA SER A 4 21.31 -19.69 -6.86
C SER A 4 21.68 -18.28 -6.45
N ALA A 5 22.27 -18.13 -5.26
CA ALA A 5 22.76 -16.86 -4.75
C ALA A 5 24.18 -17.01 -4.24
N GLN A 6 25.00 -15.98 -4.46
CA GLN A 6 26.32 -15.83 -3.84
C GLN A 6 26.28 -14.70 -2.83
N ASN A 7 26.96 -14.87 -1.71
CA ASN A 7 27.00 -13.89 -0.60
C ASN A 7 25.64 -13.60 0.05
N LEU A 8 24.70 -14.55 -0.03
CA LEU A 8 23.44 -14.43 0.70
C LEU A 8 23.75 -14.50 2.22
N PRO A 9 23.24 -13.57 3.04
CA PRO A 9 23.38 -13.65 4.49
C PRO A 9 22.94 -14.99 5.05
N GLN A 10 23.65 -15.50 6.05
CA GLN A 10 23.41 -16.84 6.63
C GLN A 10 22.02 -17.01 7.26
N THR A 11 21.36 -15.90 7.62
CA THR A 11 20.01 -15.88 8.18
C THR A 11 18.92 -16.02 7.11
N LEU A 12 19.31 -16.00 5.84
CA LEU A 12 18.43 -16.09 4.69
C LEU A 12 18.66 -17.38 3.91
N THR A 13 17.62 -17.95 3.35
CA THR A 13 17.67 -19.19 2.55
C THR A 13 16.98 -18.95 1.21
N LEU A 14 17.65 -19.36 0.13
CA LEU A 14 17.07 -19.35 -1.22
C LEU A 14 16.50 -20.73 -1.57
N ASN A 15 15.22 -20.78 -1.93
CA ASN A 15 14.64 -21.95 -2.57
C ASN A 15 15.11 -22.02 -4.05
N ALA A 16 15.99 -22.96 -4.36
CA ALA A 16 16.60 -23.08 -5.69
C ALA A 16 15.59 -23.40 -6.83
N ALA A 17 14.43 -23.96 -6.53
CA ALA A 17 13.40 -24.29 -7.51
C ALA A 17 12.43 -23.12 -7.75
N ALA A 18 12.03 -22.44 -6.67
CA ALA A 18 11.05 -21.34 -6.73
C ALA A 18 11.71 -19.96 -6.94
N GLY A 19 12.99 -19.78 -6.58
CA GLY A 19 13.67 -18.49 -6.61
C GLY A 19 13.29 -17.57 -5.45
N VAL A 20 12.59 -18.09 -4.44
CA VAL A 20 12.13 -17.32 -3.27
C VAL A 20 13.20 -17.32 -2.18
N ILE A 21 13.52 -16.13 -1.66
CA ILE A 21 14.39 -15.95 -0.49
C ILE A 21 13.51 -15.79 0.75
N THR A 22 13.77 -16.59 1.78
CA THR A 22 13.07 -16.57 3.07
C THR A 22 14.05 -16.51 4.23
N GLY A 23 13.59 -16.12 5.40
CA GLY A 23 14.39 -16.08 6.62
C GLY A 23 14.21 -14.77 7.38
N THR A 24 15.15 -14.50 8.29
CA THR A 24 15.16 -13.27 9.09
C THR A 24 16.29 -12.35 8.59
N ALA A 25 16.01 -11.06 8.51
CA ALA A 25 17.03 -10.07 8.15
C ALA A 25 18.24 -10.15 9.09
N PRO A 26 19.47 -9.91 8.61
CA PRO A 26 20.64 -9.79 9.47
C PRO A 26 20.43 -8.77 10.59
N LYS A 27 20.92 -9.07 11.80
CA LYS A 27 20.80 -8.14 12.93
C LYS A 27 21.71 -6.91 12.81
N GLN A 28 22.78 -7.00 12.05
CA GLN A 28 23.71 -5.90 11.88
C GLN A 28 23.22 -4.99 10.74
N PRO A 29 22.99 -3.69 11.00
CA PRO A 29 22.68 -2.74 9.94
C PRO A 29 23.82 -2.67 8.91
N GLY A 30 23.44 -2.49 7.64
CA GLY A 30 24.40 -2.39 6.55
C GLY A 30 23.84 -2.83 5.20
N GLU A 31 24.68 -2.75 4.17
CA GLU A 31 24.37 -3.20 2.82
C GLU A 31 25.01 -4.57 2.55
N TYR A 32 24.21 -5.53 2.15
CA TYR A 32 24.64 -6.88 1.79
C TYR A 32 24.49 -7.07 0.29
N LEU A 33 25.61 -7.12 -0.42
CA LEU A 33 25.63 -7.29 -1.87
C LEU A 33 25.58 -8.79 -2.20
N VAL A 34 24.48 -9.19 -2.84
CA VAL A 34 24.20 -10.56 -3.23
C VAL A 34 24.25 -10.64 -4.76
N THR A 35 24.79 -11.71 -5.32
CA THR A 35 24.64 -12.01 -6.76
C THR A 35 23.62 -13.12 -6.92
N LEU A 36 22.50 -12.81 -7.56
CA LEU A 36 21.46 -13.79 -7.93
C LEU A 36 21.76 -14.34 -9.31
N LYS A 37 21.58 -15.66 -9.50
CA LYS A 37 21.72 -16.33 -10.78
C LYS A 37 20.50 -17.22 -11.04
N ALA A 38 19.96 -17.11 -12.25
CA ALA A 38 18.97 -18.03 -12.81
C ALA A 38 19.59 -18.81 -13.98
N ALA A 39 19.35 -20.12 -14.05
CA ALA A 39 19.88 -20.98 -15.09
C ALA A 39 18.83 -21.99 -15.59
N ASN A 40 18.86 -22.29 -16.89
CA ASN A 40 18.08 -23.34 -17.52
C ASN A 40 18.92 -24.03 -18.64
N ARG A 41 18.30 -24.88 -19.43
CA ARG A 41 18.99 -25.59 -20.52
C ARG A 41 19.49 -24.68 -21.64
N GLN A 42 18.96 -23.48 -21.76
CA GLN A 42 19.31 -22.53 -22.84
C GLN A 42 20.44 -21.57 -22.42
N GLY A 43 20.68 -21.43 -21.11
CA GLY A 43 21.72 -20.55 -20.58
C GLY A 43 21.52 -20.13 -19.15
N SER A 44 22.24 -19.08 -18.75
CA SER A 44 22.10 -18.47 -17.43
C SER A 44 22.23 -16.96 -17.50
N ALA A 45 21.52 -16.29 -16.60
CA ALA A 45 21.63 -14.86 -16.35
C ALA A 45 21.96 -14.63 -14.87
N GLN A 46 22.63 -13.53 -14.57
CA GLN A 46 22.89 -13.11 -13.19
C GLN A 46 22.71 -11.60 -13.05
N ARG A 47 22.34 -11.17 -11.85
CA ARG A 47 22.21 -9.75 -11.52
C ARG A 47 22.69 -9.48 -10.09
N PRO A 48 23.23 -8.27 -9.82
CA PRO A 48 23.44 -7.84 -8.46
C PRO A 48 22.09 -7.60 -7.77
N PHE A 49 22.03 -7.94 -6.50
CA PHE A 49 20.90 -7.68 -5.62
C PHE A 49 21.44 -7.14 -4.30
N LYS A 50 20.90 -6.02 -3.83
CA LYS A 50 21.32 -5.40 -2.58
C LYS A 50 20.24 -5.58 -1.53
N ILE A 51 20.60 -6.16 -0.39
CA ILE A 51 19.76 -6.19 0.81
C ILE A 51 20.27 -5.07 1.71
N VAL A 52 19.39 -4.15 2.07
CA VAL A 52 19.71 -3.07 3.00
C VAL A 52 19.02 -3.36 4.33
N VAL A 53 19.77 -3.37 5.40
CA VAL A 53 19.27 -3.54 6.76
C VAL A 53 19.57 -2.29 7.55
N GLY A 54 18.56 -1.68 8.15
CA GLY A 54 18.66 -0.42 8.89
C GLY A 54 17.31 0.07 9.36
N ASP A 55 17.29 1.30 9.87
CA ASP A 55 16.09 1.89 10.48
C ASP A 55 15.15 2.55 9.45
N ALA A 56 15.51 2.56 8.16
CA ALA A 56 14.72 3.19 7.11
C ALA A 56 14.06 2.14 6.20
N LEU A 57 12.75 2.21 6.09
CA LEU A 57 11.94 1.47 5.12
C LEU A 57 11.66 2.31 3.87
N ALA A 58 11.07 1.72 2.84
CA ALA A 58 10.70 2.39 1.60
C ALA A 58 11.83 3.26 1.01
N LEU A 59 13.03 2.69 0.85
CA LEU A 59 14.20 3.40 0.30
C LEU A 59 13.99 3.90 -1.12
N THR A 60 13.04 3.31 -1.85
CA THR A 60 12.47 3.80 -3.11
C THR A 60 10.97 4.04 -2.91
N PRO A 61 10.33 4.88 -3.75
CA PRO A 61 8.87 5.04 -3.68
C PRO A 61 8.17 3.69 -3.80
N PRO A 62 7.17 3.38 -2.95
CA PRO A 62 6.40 2.14 -3.08
C PRO A 62 5.74 2.01 -4.46
N MET A 63 5.81 0.82 -5.04
CA MET A 63 5.17 0.50 -6.31
C MET A 63 4.26 -0.71 -6.13
N GLY A 64 3.05 -0.65 -6.67
CA GLY A 64 2.10 -1.75 -6.50
C GLY A 64 0.71 -1.46 -7.04
N TRP A 65 -0.26 -2.13 -6.45
CA TRP A 65 -1.67 -2.02 -6.78
C TRP A 65 -2.51 -1.79 -5.53
N ASN A 66 -3.65 -1.11 -5.68
CA ASN A 66 -4.62 -0.87 -4.62
C ASN A 66 -6.04 -1.11 -5.14
N SER A 67 -6.89 -1.69 -4.31
CA SER A 67 -8.23 -2.14 -4.69
C SER A 67 -9.28 -1.02 -4.86
N TRP A 68 -8.99 0.21 -4.44
CA TRP A 68 -10.00 1.24 -4.22
C TRP A 68 -10.81 1.60 -5.49
N TYR A 69 -10.15 2.17 -6.50
CA TYR A 69 -10.89 2.73 -7.64
C TYR A 69 -11.55 1.68 -8.52
N ILE A 70 -11.04 0.45 -8.56
CA ILE A 70 -11.65 -0.60 -9.37
C ILE A 70 -12.72 -1.40 -8.62
N HIS A 71 -12.54 -1.67 -7.34
CA HIS A 71 -13.45 -2.55 -6.60
C HIS A 71 -14.32 -1.83 -5.59
N TYR A 72 -13.85 -0.75 -4.96
CA TYR A 72 -14.58 -0.05 -3.90
C TYR A 72 -15.06 -1.04 -2.83
N GLY A 73 -16.32 -0.92 -2.34
CA GLY A 73 -16.91 -1.83 -1.37
C GLY A 73 -17.21 -3.25 -1.86
N ARG A 74 -16.90 -3.57 -3.12
CA ARG A 74 -17.06 -4.93 -3.69
C ARG A 74 -15.79 -5.76 -3.57
N VAL A 75 -14.73 -5.22 -2.99
CA VAL A 75 -13.46 -5.91 -2.83
C VAL A 75 -13.65 -7.19 -1.99
N THR A 76 -12.95 -8.26 -2.38
CA THR A 76 -12.97 -9.55 -1.71
C THR A 76 -11.58 -10.18 -1.70
N ASP A 77 -11.34 -11.18 -0.84
CA ASP A 77 -10.13 -12.01 -0.85
C ASP A 77 -9.81 -12.54 -2.27
N GLY A 78 -10.83 -12.98 -3.01
CA GLY A 78 -10.66 -13.44 -4.38
C GLY A 78 -10.14 -12.37 -5.35
N HIS A 79 -10.57 -11.11 -5.22
CA HIS A 79 -10.03 -10.01 -6.03
C HIS A 79 -8.55 -9.76 -5.72
N MET A 80 -8.16 -9.80 -4.44
CA MET A 80 -6.78 -9.60 -4.03
C MET A 80 -5.85 -10.68 -4.58
N ARG A 81 -6.28 -11.95 -4.52
CA ARG A 81 -5.51 -13.07 -5.09
C ARG A 81 -5.34 -12.94 -6.59
N ARG A 82 -6.40 -12.60 -7.33
CA ARG A 82 -6.31 -12.39 -8.78
C ARG A 82 -5.41 -11.20 -9.12
N ALA A 83 -5.46 -10.11 -8.36
CA ALA A 83 -4.55 -8.98 -8.57
C ALA A 83 -3.08 -9.38 -8.35
N ALA A 84 -2.79 -10.19 -7.33
CA ALA A 84 -1.45 -10.72 -7.09
C ALA A 84 -0.99 -11.64 -8.24
N ASP A 85 -1.86 -12.52 -8.73
CA ASP A 85 -1.56 -13.38 -9.88
C ASP A 85 -1.28 -12.56 -11.15
N ALA A 86 -2.14 -11.59 -11.45
CA ALA A 86 -2.01 -10.72 -12.61
C ALA A 86 -0.74 -9.84 -12.54
N MET A 87 -0.32 -9.41 -11.36
CA MET A 87 0.94 -8.66 -11.19
C MET A 87 2.17 -9.49 -11.60
N ILE A 88 2.14 -10.79 -11.36
CA ILE A 88 3.19 -11.72 -11.81
C ILE A 88 3.04 -12.03 -13.30
N GLU A 89 1.84 -12.36 -13.74
CA GLU A 89 1.56 -12.79 -15.13
C GLU A 89 1.79 -11.67 -16.14
N SER A 90 1.47 -10.42 -15.79
CA SER A 90 1.75 -9.25 -16.64
C SER A 90 3.22 -8.85 -16.70
N GLY A 91 4.05 -9.37 -15.79
CA GLY A 91 5.46 -8.97 -15.66
C GLY A 91 5.68 -7.64 -14.89
N MET A 92 4.66 -7.01 -14.35
CA MET A 92 4.81 -5.78 -13.55
C MET A 92 5.78 -5.97 -12.39
N ALA A 93 5.76 -7.14 -11.74
CA ALA A 93 6.68 -7.47 -10.64
C ALA A 93 8.16 -7.41 -11.05
N ASP A 94 8.50 -7.69 -12.32
CA ASP A 94 9.87 -7.59 -12.85
C ASP A 94 10.38 -6.15 -12.91
N PHE A 95 9.48 -5.17 -12.85
CA PHE A 95 9.76 -3.73 -12.84
C PHE A 95 9.67 -3.10 -11.45
N GLY A 96 9.49 -3.91 -10.40
CA GLY A 96 9.48 -3.44 -9.01
C GLY A 96 8.11 -3.14 -8.41
N TYR A 97 7.02 -3.49 -9.10
CA TYR A 97 5.68 -3.47 -8.51
C TYR A 97 5.56 -4.67 -7.56
N GLU A 98 5.50 -4.41 -6.27
CA GLU A 98 5.57 -5.47 -5.26
C GLU A 98 4.41 -5.44 -4.25
N TYR A 99 3.69 -4.31 -4.10
CA TYR A 99 2.62 -4.20 -3.13
C TYR A 99 1.26 -4.54 -3.72
N VAL A 100 0.50 -5.38 -3.03
CA VAL A 100 -0.91 -5.68 -3.31
C VAL A 100 -1.72 -5.23 -2.11
N ASN A 101 -2.35 -4.06 -2.22
CA ASN A 101 -2.96 -3.36 -1.10
C ASN A 101 -4.48 -3.44 -1.11
N ILE A 102 -5.07 -3.91 -0.01
CA ILE A 102 -6.50 -3.77 0.26
C ILE A 102 -6.75 -2.33 0.72
N ASP A 103 -7.71 -1.66 0.12
CA ASP A 103 -8.23 -0.38 0.62
C ASP A 103 -9.37 -0.62 1.63
N ASP A 104 -10.25 0.35 1.87
CA ASP A 104 -11.38 0.28 2.79
C ASP A 104 -12.30 -0.94 2.53
N CYS A 105 -13.19 -1.25 3.43
CA CYS A 105 -14.27 -2.24 3.33
C CYS A 105 -13.88 -3.72 3.62
N TRP A 106 -12.72 -4.00 4.17
CA TRP A 106 -12.34 -5.36 4.59
C TRP A 106 -12.76 -5.69 6.03
N MET A 107 -12.94 -4.68 6.87
CA MET A 107 -13.32 -4.81 8.27
C MET A 107 -14.80 -5.14 8.43
N VAL A 108 -15.22 -5.46 9.64
CA VAL A 108 -16.65 -5.53 9.96
C VAL A 108 -17.25 -4.11 9.94
N MET A 109 -18.46 -3.97 9.42
CA MET A 109 -19.28 -2.76 9.50
C MET A 109 -20.25 -2.88 10.69
N PRO A 110 -20.04 -2.15 11.80
CA PRO A 110 -20.78 -2.37 13.05
C PRO A 110 -22.30 -2.29 12.92
N ASP A 111 -22.79 -1.34 12.13
CA ASP A 111 -24.23 -1.06 11.99
C ASP A 111 -24.89 -1.77 10.80
N SER A 112 -24.21 -2.75 10.17
CA SER A 112 -24.73 -3.45 9.01
C SER A 112 -25.58 -4.66 9.40
N ASN A 113 -26.75 -4.80 8.77
CA ASN A 113 -27.57 -5.99 8.84
C ASN A 113 -27.19 -7.07 7.80
N ASP A 114 -26.27 -6.77 6.90
CA ASP A 114 -25.75 -7.75 5.95
C ASP A 114 -24.80 -8.71 6.68
N PRO A 115 -25.09 -10.02 6.72
CA PRO A 115 -24.27 -10.99 7.45
C PRO A 115 -22.85 -11.16 6.86
N MET A 116 -22.61 -10.72 5.63
CA MET A 116 -21.29 -10.77 5.01
C MET A 116 -20.36 -9.64 5.49
N ILE A 117 -20.90 -8.50 5.88
CA ILE A 117 -20.07 -7.34 6.28
C ILE A 117 -20.35 -6.87 7.71
N GLY A 118 -21.50 -7.24 8.29
CA GLY A 118 -21.90 -6.89 9.66
C GLY A 118 -21.41 -7.89 10.70
N GLY A 119 -21.61 -7.56 11.97
CA GLY A 119 -21.30 -8.42 13.13
C GLY A 119 -20.48 -7.70 14.20
N GLU A 120 -19.89 -8.48 15.11
CA GLU A 120 -19.00 -7.95 16.15
C GLU A 120 -17.69 -7.48 15.52
N PRO A 121 -17.36 -6.18 15.60
CA PRO A 121 -16.22 -5.63 14.89
C PRO A 121 -14.87 -6.01 15.50
N ARG A 122 -14.86 -6.45 16.75
CA ARG A 122 -13.63 -6.78 17.49
C ARG A 122 -13.70 -8.16 18.12
N ASP A 123 -12.54 -8.75 18.30
CA ASP A 123 -12.42 -10.03 19.03
C ASP A 123 -12.40 -9.81 20.56
N ALA A 124 -12.31 -10.90 21.33
CA ALA A 124 -12.29 -10.85 22.79
C ALA A 124 -11.04 -10.14 23.37
N ALA A 125 -9.99 -9.97 22.58
CA ALA A 125 -8.78 -9.21 22.93
C ALA A 125 -8.88 -7.73 22.51
N GLY A 126 -9.98 -7.32 21.90
CA GLY A 126 -10.21 -5.96 21.41
C GLY A 126 -9.60 -5.66 20.05
N ALA A 127 -8.98 -6.64 19.37
CA ALA A 127 -8.41 -6.45 18.05
C ALA A 127 -9.48 -6.50 16.97
N ILE A 128 -9.24 -5.73 15.88
CA ILE A 128 -10.14 -5.60 14.74
C ILE A 128 -10.37 -6.93 14.01
N ARG A 129 -11.58 -7.13 13.52
CA ARG A 129 -11.98 -8.32 12.75
C ARG A 129 -12.25 -7.97 11.29
N SER A 130 -11.87 -8.89 10.42
CA SER A 130 -12.27 -8.86 9.02
C SER A 130 -13.72 -9.36 8.85
N ASN A 131 -14.38 -8.90 7.78
CA ASN A 131 -15.73 -9.33 7.43
C ASN A 131 -15.74 -10.65 6.61
N GLY A 132 -16.93 -11.11 6.22
CA GLY A 132 -17.09 -12.37 5.49
C GLY A 132 -16.49 -12.38 4.07
N HIS A 133 -16.20 -11.21 3.48
CA HIS A 133 -15.47 -11.13 2.20
C HIS A 133 -13.97 -11.42 2.36
N PHE A 134 -13.44 -11.37 3.58
CA PHE A 134 -12.04 -11.62 3.94
C PHE A 134 -11.97 -12.60 5.12
N PRO A 135 -12.29 -13.88 4.88
CA PRO A 135 -12.45 -14.86 5.96
C PRO A 135 -11.15 -15.20 6.68
N ASP A 136 -9.99 -15.01 6.02
CA ASP A 136 -8.67 -15.31 6.59
C ASP A 136 -7.61 -14.35 6.02
N MET A 137 -7.34 -13.27 6.77
CA MET A 137 -6.38 -12.23 6.39
C MET A 137 -4.93 -12.76 6.35
N LYS A 138 -4.59 -13.67 7.27
CA LYS A 138 -3.26 -14.29 7.29
C LYS A 138 -3.02 -15.16 6.06
N ALA A 139 -3.99 -16.02 5.71
CA ALA A 139 -3.89 -16.85 4.52
C ALA A 139 -3.86 -16.02 3.21
N LEU A 140 -4.47 -14.83 3.20
CA LEU A 140 -4.36 -13.90 2.09
C LEU A 140 -2.94 -13.30 1.99
N ALA A 141 -2.38 -12.82 3.09
CA ALA A 141 -1.01 -12.31 3.12
C ALA A 141 -0.01 -13.40 2.71
N ASP A 142 -0.15 -14.62 3.23
CA ASP A 142 0.69 -15.77 2.85
C ASP A 142 0.60 -16.08 1.34
N TYR A 143 -0.58 -15.97 0.76
CA TYR A 143 -0.79 -16.16 -0.68
C TYR A 143 -0.04 -15.13 -1.52
N ILE A 144 -0.08 -13.86 -1.11
CA ILE A 144 0.64 -12.75 -1.75
C ILE A 144 2.14 -12.94 -1.60
N HIS A 145 2.61 -13.27 -0.39
CA HIS A 145 4.04 -13.51 -0.10
C HIS A 145 4.61 -14.72 -0.86
N ALA A 146 3.82 -15.78 -1.04
CA ALA A 146 4.25 -16.95 -1.83
C ALA A 146 4.57 -16.61 -3.30
N ARG A 147 4.14 -15.46 -3.79
CA ARG A 147 4.46 -14.90 -5.11
C ARG A 147 5.65 -13.94 -5.10
N GLY A 148 6.27 -13.72 -3.94
CA GLY A 148 7.34 -12.75 -3.77
C GLY A 148 6.85 -11.30 -3.70
N LEU A 149 5.55 -11.09 -3.52
CA LEU A 149 4.91 -9.79 -3.38
C LEU A 149 4.72 -9.43 -1.90
N LYS A 150 4.31 -8.21 -1.63
CA LYS A 150 4.02 -7.66 -0.29
C LYS A 150 2.54 -7.34 -0.15
N ALA A 151 1.99 -7.60 1.02
CA ALA A 151 0.58 -7.37 1.32
C ALA A 151 0.39 -6.04 2.08
N GLY A 152 -0.53 -5.21 1.62
CA GLY A 152 -0.90 -3.99 2.33
C GLY A 152 -2.36 -3.95 2.71
N LEU A 153 -2.67 -3.16 3.72
CA LEU A 153 -4.03 -2.91 4.18
C LEU A 153 -4.28 -1.43 4.49
N TYR A 154 -5.54 -1.13 4.72
CA TYR A 154 -6.05 0.20 5.01
C TYR A 154 -6.77 0.21 6.36
N THR A 155 -6.71 1.30 7.09
CA THR A 155 -7.65 1.62 8.17
C THR A 155 -7.69 3.13 8.44
N SER A 156 -8.40 3.54 9.50
CA SER A 156 -8.59 4.93 9.91
C SER A 156 -8.29 5.10 11.40
N PRO A 157 -7.71 6.23 11.84
CA PRO A 157 -7.57 6.57 13.25
C PRO A 157 -8.91 6.88 13.91
N GLY A 158 -9.95 7.14 13.15
CA GLY A 158 -11.29 7.43 13.67
C GLY A 158 -12.02 6.19 14.16
N PRO A 159 -13.19 6.39 14.82
CA PRO A 159 -14.06 5.28 15.18
C PRO A 159 -14.52 4.44 13.98
N LEU A 160 -14.71 5.09 12.84
CA LEU A 160 -15.15 4.46 11.60
C LEU A 160 -14.27 4.89 10.42
N THR A 161 -14.14 4.03 9.43
CA THR A 161 -13.54 4.34 8.14
C THR A 161 -14.41 5.28 7.30
N CYS A 162 -13.95 5.72 6.14
CA CYS A 162 -14.71 6.56 5.22
C CYS A 162 -15.99 5.88 4.72
N GLN A 163 -15.99 4.55 4.62
CA GLN A 163 -17.17 3.76 4.26
C GLN A 163 -17.93 3.20 5.46
N LYS A 164 -17.64 3.70 6.68
CA LYS A 164 -18.33 3.36 7.94
C LYS A 164 -18.05 1.95 8.46
N TYR A 165 -16.98 1.32 8.03
CA TYR A 165 -16.45 0.12 8.65
C TYR A 165 -15.68 0.47 9.93
N GLU A 166 -15.36 -0.52 10.75
CA GLU A 166 -14.64 -0.32 12.00
C GLU A 166 -13.28 0.37 11.78
N GLY A 167 -12.99 1.39 12.57
CA GLY A 167 -11.68 2.07 12.61
C GLY A 167 -10.85 1.66 13.82
N THR A 168 -9.65 2.24 13.98
CA THR A 168 -8.72 1.86 15.07
C THR A 168 -8.82 2.73 16.32
N TYR A 169 -9.73 3.67 16.38
CA TYR A 169 -9.83 4.63 17.49
C TYR A 169 -9.85 3.94 18.87
N GLN A 170 -8.89 4.29 19.74
CA GLN A 170 -8.66 3.70 21.07
C GLN A 170 -8.20 2.22 21.07
N HIS A 171 -7.92 1.63 19.91
CA HIS A 171 -7.47 0.23 19.75
C HIS A 171 -6.19 0.13 18.92
N GLU A 172 -5.50 1.23 18.67
CA GLU A 172 -4.40 1.32 17.68
C GLU A 172 -3.30 0.29 17.94
N GLU A 173 -2.94 0.04 19.20
CA GLU A 173 -1.91 -0.96 19.54
C GLU A 173 -2.38 -2.40 19.29
N ALA A 174 -3.61 -2.73 19.67
CA ALA A 174 -4.18 -4.07 19.45
C ALA A 174 -4.31 -4.38 17.95
N ASP A 175 -4.76 -3.39 17.18
CA ASP A 175 -4.94 -3.52 15.74
C ASP A 175 -3.59 -3.61 15.01
N ALA A 176 -2.61 -2.76 15.36
CA ALA A 176 -1.27 -2.82 14.77
C ALA A 176 -0.57 -4.17 15.03
N ARG A 177 -0.70 -4.73 16.25
CA ARG A 177 -0.22 -6.08 16.55
C ARG A 177 -0.93 -7.14 15.69
N LYS A 178 -2.23 -6.99 15.47
CA LYS A 178 -3.01 -7.88 14.61
C LYS A 178 -2.57 -7.80 13.15
N PHE A 179 -2.25 -6.61 12.64
CA PHE A 179 -1.72 -6.44 11.28
C PHE A 179 -0.36 -7.13 11.12
N ALA A 180 0.51 -7.03 12.13
CA ALA A 180 1.80 -7.74 12.15
C ALA A 180 1.61 -9.26 12.27
N GLU A 181 0.66 -9.75 13.10
CA GLU A 181 0.30 -11.17 13.21
C GLU A 181 -0.20 -11.75 11.88
N TRP A 182 -0.93 -10.96 11.10
CA TRP A 182 -1.36 -11.32 9.74
C TRP A 182 -0.27 -11.19 8.68
N ASP A 183 0.92 -10.70 9.05
CA ASP A 183 2.06 -10.48 8.16
C ASP A 183 1.85 -9.39 7.09
N PHE A 184 1.11 -8.34 7.37
CA PHE A 184 1.01 -7.20 6.46
C PHE A 184 2.26 -6.32 6.47
N ASP A 185 2.61 -5.75 5.30
CA ASP A 185 3.85 -5.00 5.03
C ASP A 185 3.61 -3.50 4.80
N PHE A 186 2.37 -3.08 4.62
CA PHE A 186 2.01 -1.70 4.31
C PHE A 186 0.69 -1.32 4.98
N LEU A 187 0.64 -0.14 5.57
CA LEU A 187 -0.55 0.42 6.20
C LEU A 187 -0.88 1.78 5.58
N LYS A 188 -2.02 1.89 4.88
CA LYS A 188 -2.66 3.17 4.56
C LYS A 188 -3.56 3.58 5.72
N TYR A 189 -3.28 4.74 6.31
CA TYR A 189 -3.96 5.25 7.50
C TYR A 189 -4.70 6.55 7.17
N ASP A 190 -6.02 6.46 7.00
CA ASP A 190 -6.84 7.50 6.39
C ASP A 190 -7.62 8.33 7.42
N TRP A 191 -7.65 9.63 7.27
CA TRP A 191 -8.26 10.59 8.20
C TRP A 191 -9.77 10.41 8.47
N CYS A 192 -10.43 9.44 7.93
CA CYS A 192 -11.88 9.25 8.04
C CYS A 192 -12.39 9.27 9.48
N SER A 193 -13.46 9.97 9.72
CA SER A 193 -14.16 10.14 10.99
C SER A 193 -13.36 10.67 12.19
N TYR A 194 -12.03 10.67 12.16
CA TYR A 194 -11.21 11.13 13.29
C TYR A 194 -11.52 12.58 13.70
N GLY A 195 -11.86 13.44 12.75
CA GLY A 195 -12.27 14.82 13.04
C GLY A 195 -13.46 14.96 14.02
N ARG A 196 -14.23 13.88 14.25
CA ARG A 196 -15.35 13.86 15.21
C ARG A 196 -14.90 13.66 16.65
N VAL A 197 -13.72 13.08 16.85
CA VAL A 197 -13.15 12.74 18.17
C VAL A 197 -11.86 13.49 18.47
N ALA A 198 -11.29 14.16 17.46
CA ALA A 198 -10.06 14.93 17.60
C ALA A 198 -10.24 16.12 18.55
N THR A 199 -9.27 16.31 19.42
CA THR A 199 -9.23 17.40 20.42
C THR A 199 -7.92 18.18 20.30
N GLY A 200 -7.84 19.35 20.94
CA GLY A 200 -6.64 20.19 20.94
C GLY A 200 -6.57 21.21 19.81
N GLU A 201 -5.44 21.89 19.72
CA GLU A 201 -5.13 22.85 18.67
C GLU A 201 -4.98 22.15 17.31
N GLU A 202 -5.14 22.91 16.22
CA GLU A 202 -5.20 22.34 14.86
C GLU A 202 -4.01 21.43 14.50
N ALA A 203 -2.78 21.88 14.79
CA ALA A 203 -1.59 21.09 14.52
C ALA A 203 -1.59 19.75 15.27
N GLU A 204 -1.92 19.77 16.56
CA GLU A 204 -2.01 18.54 17.37
C GLU A 204 -3.14 17.63 16.89
N ARG A 205 -4.28 18.20 16.54
CA ARG A 205 -5.42 17.44 16.01
C ARG A 205 -5.06 16.63 14.77
N VAL A 206 -4.33 17.23 13.82
CA VAL A 206 -3.98 16.57 12.56
C VAL A 206 -2.78 15.61 12.68
N GLN A 207 -1.91 15.81 13.67
CA GLN A 207 -0.69 15.00 13.83
C GLN A 207 -0.84 13.85 14.82
N SER A 208 -1.59 14.05 15.91
CA SER A 208 -1.65 13.11 17.05
C SER A 208 -2.00 11.66 16.66
N PRO A 209 -2.98 11.37 15.79
CA PRO A 209 -3.31 9.99 15.47
C PRO A 209 -2.20 9.30 14.66
N TYR A 210 -1.54 10.05 13.78
CA TYR A 210 -0.42 9.53 12.98
C TYR A 210 0.82 9.31 13.83
N ARG A 211 1.12 10.25 14.74
CA ARG A 211 2.20 10.09 15.72
C ARG A 211 1.99 8.85 16.57
N LYS A 212 0.78 8.66 17.11
CA LYS A 212 0.44 7.48 17.90
C LYS A 212 0.71 6.16 17.14
N MET A 213 0.24 6.05 15.91
CA MET A 213 0.49 4.86 15.09
C MET A 213 1.97 4.74 14.71
N GLY A 214 2.64 5.84 14.35
CA GLY A 214 4.06 5.88 14.01
C GLY A 214 4.99 5.50 15.18
N GLU A 215 4.55 5.70 16.44
CA GLU A 215 5.25 5.23 17.64
C GLU A 215 5.05 3.72 17.89
N ILE A 216 3.91 3.16 17.47
CA ILE A 216 3.57 1.75 17.67
C ILE A 216 4.27 0.86 16.64
N LEU A 217 4.19 1.22 15.36
CA LEU A 217 4.67 0.37 14.27
C LEU A 217 6.13 -0.09 14.40
N PRO A 218 7.10 0.76 14.78
CA PRO A 218 8.51 0.35 14.94
C PRO A 218 8.76 -0.60 16.12
N GLN A 219 7.78 -0.79 17.00
CA GLN A 219 7.88 -1.70 18.16
C GLN A 219 7.40 -3.12 17.84
N LEU A 220 6.88 -3.33 16.64
CA LEU A 220 6.42 -4.64 16.17
C LEU A 220 7.59 -5.46 15.61
N ASP A 221 7.47 -6.78 15.67
CA ASP A 221 8.44 -7.71 15.07
C ASP A 221 8.27 -7.82 13.53
N ARG A 222 7.75 -6.76 12.90
CA ARG A 222 7.53 -6.69 11.46
C ARG A 222 7.67 -5.28 10.93
N ASP A 223 8.35 -5.15 9.80
CA ASP A 223 8.45 -3.89 9.06
C ASP A 223 7.14 -3.60 8.33
N ILE A 224 6.50 -2.47 8.64
CA ILE A 224 5.27 -2.00 8.00
C ILE A 224 5.51 -0.61 7.43
N VAL A 225 5.42 -0.46 6.12
CA VAL A 225 5.48 0.85 5.46
C VAL A 225 4.24 1.64 5.82
N PHE A 226 4.42 2.84 6.37
CA PHE A 226 3.35 3.68 6.89
C PHE A 226 3.01 4.81 5.90
N ASN A 227 1.81 4.77 5.33
CA ASN A 227 1.26 5.78 4.44
C ASN A 227 0.19 6.62 5.17
N LEU A 228 0.44 7.92 5.27
CA LEU A 228 -0.46 8.88 5.90
C LEU A 228 -1.43 9.44 4.85
N CYS A 229 -2.67 9.00 4.88
CA CYS A 229 -3.72 9.48 3.98
C CYS A 229 -4.58 10.54 4.69
N GLN A 230 -4.09 11.77 4.71
CA GLN A 230 -4.76 12.90 5.39
C GLN A 230 -4.85 14.16 4.51
N TYR A 231 -4.71 14.00 3.21
CA TYR A 231 -5.07 14.99 2.18
C TYR A 231 -4.26 16.30 2.18
N GLY A 232 -3.05 16.31 2.74
CA GLY A 232 -2.19 17.50 2.81
C GLY A 232 -2.43 18.41 4.00
N MET A 233 -3.34 18.03 4.93
CA MET A 233 -3.67 18.86 6.10
C MET A 233 -2.45 19.14 6.97
N GLY A 234 -2.36 20.40 7.44
CA GLY A 234 -1.28 20.85 8.32
C GLY A 234 0.10 20.71 7.71
N ASP A 235 0.22 20.85 6.38
CA ASP A 235 1.50 20.73 5.64
C ASP A 235 2.25 19.44 5.98
N VAL A 236 1.56 18.30 5.83
CA VAL A 236 2.01 16.94 6.21
C VAL A 236 3.45 16.63 5.79
N TRP A 237 3.89 17.12 4.65
CA TRP A 237 5.25 16.95 4.14
C TRP A 237 6.33 17.53 5.06
N THR A 238 5.98 18.46 5.96
CA THR A 238 6.93 19.07 6.89
C THR A 238 7.17 18.25 8.16
N TRP A 239 6.26 17.34 8.53
CA TRP A 239 6.33 16.65 9.81
C TRP A 239 6.15 15.11 9.73
N ALA A 240 5.54 14.59 8.64
CA ALA A 240 5.20 13.16 8.58
C ALA A 240 6.41 12.24 8.73
N GLY A 241 7.55 12.60 8.16
CA GLY A 241 8.78 11.81 8.27
C GLY A 241 9.35 11.75 9.69
N GLU A 242 9.09 12.76 10.53
CA GLU A 242 9.57 12.80 11.93
C GLU A 242 8.77 11.86 12.83
N ILE A 243 7.55 11.51 12.43
CA ILE A 243 6.67 10.61 13.18
C ILE A 243 6.57 9.22 12.58
N GLY A 244 7.55 8.81 11.75
CA GLY A 244 7.62 7.47 11.18
C GLY A 244 6.83 7.27 9.89
N GLY A 245 6.32 8.33 9.24
CA GLY A 245 5.69 8.26 7.93
C GLY A 245 6.70 7.98 6.82
N HIS A 246 6.36 7.06 5.92
CA HIS A 246 7.19 6.70 4.75
C HIS A 246 6.65 7.30 3.46
N CYS A 247 5.35 7.50 3.36
CA CYS A 247 4.71 8.27 2.30
C CYS A 247 3.45 8.95 2.85
N TRP A 248 3.04 10.05 2.22
CA TRP A 248 1.92 10.85 2.69
C TRP A 248 1.20 11.55 1.55
N ARG A 249 -0.11 11.51 1.58
CA ARG A 249 -0.98 12.20 0.64
C ARG A 249 -0.80 13.71 0.77
N THR A 250 -0.51 14.37 -0.33
CA THR A 250 -0.29 15.82 -0.39
C THR A 250 -1.53 16.60 -0.79
N THR A 251 -2.55 15.92 -1.31
CA THR A 251 -3.79 16.51 -1.82
C THR A 251 -5.01 15.64 -1.51
N GLY A 252 -6.20 16.13 -1.79
CA GLY A 252 -7.43 15.33 -1.82
C GLY A 252 -7.38 14.21 -2.86
N ASP A 253 -8.45 13.40 -2.92
CA ASP A 253 -8.54 12.26 -3.84
C ASP A 253 -8.49 12.70 -5.29
N LEU A 254 -7.76 11.91 -6.09
CA LEU A 254 -7.53 12.20 -7.48
C LEU A 254 -8.82 12.22 -8.31
N GLY A 255 -9.50 11.09 -8.41
CA GLY A 255 -10.61 10.93 -9.35
C GLY A 255 -10.23 11.14 -10.82
N LEU A 256 -11.14 10.75 -11.71
CA LEU A 256 -10.99 10.91 -13.17
C LEU A 256 -11.77 12.10 -13.74
N ALA A 257 -12.32 12.96 -12.90
CA ALA A 257 -13.07 14.11 -13.36
C ALA A 257 -12.19 15.05 -14.18
N ARG A 258 -12.70 15.50 -15.32
CA ARG A 258 -12.08 16.57 -16.08
C ARG A 258 -12.47 17.90 -15.44
N GLY A 259 -11.48 18.75 -15.18
CA GLY A 259 -11.71 20.17 -14.96
C GLY A 259 -12.16 20.85 -16.25
N ALA A 260 -12.28 22.18 -16.25
CA ALA A 260 -12.73 22.93 -17.42
C ALA A 260 -11.84 22.70 -18.66
N GLU A 261 -10.53 22.47 -18.48
CA GLU A 261 -9.56 22.39 -19.57
C GLU A 261 -8.70 21.11 -19.52
N LEU A 262 -8.31 20.64 -18.32
CA LEU A 262 -7.40 19.50 -18.15
C LEU A 262 -7.99 18.41 -17.26
N PRO A 263 -7.60 17.13 -17.44
CA PRO A 263 -7.91 16.06 -16.50
C PRO A 263 -7.40 16.35 -15.09
N GLY A 264 -8.12 15.85 -14.07
CA GLY A 264 -7.86 16.15 -12.66
C GLY A 264 -6.43 15.81 -12.20
N PHE A 265 -5.77 14.80 -12.78
CA PHE A 265 -4.42 14.41 -12.40
C PHE A 265 -3.37 15.53 -12.61
N TYR A 266 -3.58 16.44 -13.57
CA TYR A 266 -2.67 17.59 -13.75
C TYR A 266 -2.67 18.51 -12.54
N HIS A 267 -3.85 18.82 -12.00
CA HIS A 267 -3.94 19.66 -10.81
C HIS A 267 -3.25 19.02 -9.61
N ILE A 268 -3.51 17.75 -9.38
CA ILE A 268 -2.89 16.97 -8.30
C ILE A 268 -1.36 16.90 -8.46
N GLY A 269 -0.88 16.56 -9.66
CA GLY A 269 0.54 16.46 -9.94
C GLY A 269 1.27 17.80 -9.79
N PHE A 270 0.70 18.89 -10.30
CA PHE A 270 1.32 20.21 -10.16
C PHE A 270 1.33 20.71 -8.71
N SER A 271 0.28 20.42 -7.92
CA SER A 271 0.30 20.68 -6.47
C SER A 271 1.41 19.91 -5.77
N ASN A 272 1.50 18.59 -6.04
CA ASN A 272 2.51 17.73 -5.44
C ASN A 272 3.94 18.15 -5.82
N ALA A 273 4.15 18.62 -7.05
CA ALA A 273 5.45 19.05 -7.52
C ALA A 273 6.07 20.19 -6.67
N GLY A 274 5.25 21.01 -6.01
CA GLY A 274 5.70 22.06 -5.10
C GLY A 274 6.39 21.54 -3.83
N HIS A 275 6.25 20.25 -3.52
CA HIS A 275 6.75 19.63 -2.29
C HIS A 275 8.00 18.75 -2.51
N TRP A 276 8.66 18.85 -3.69
CA TRP A 276 9.76 17.97 -4.07
C TRP A 276 10.91 17.91 -3.05
N GLN A 277 11.20 19.02 -2.35
CA GLN A 277 12.29 19.11 -1.36
C GLN A 277 12.09 18.22 -0.12
N TYR A 278 10.87 17.73 0.11
CA TYR A 278 10.54 16.86 1.24
C TYR A 278 10.64 15.37 0.88
N ALA A 279 10.73 15.04 -0.42
CA ALA A 279 10.94 13.67 -0.88
C ALA A 279 12.41 13.27 -0.76
N LYS A 280 12.66 12.12 -0.14
CA LYS A 280 14.00 11.50 -0.01
C LYS A 280 13.83 10.00 0.28
N PRO A 281 14.90 9.18 0.18
CA PRO A 281 14.83 7.76 0.54
C PRO A 281 14.18 7.55 1.91
N GLY A 282 13.13 6.72 1.93
CA GLY A 282 12.31 6.46 3.11
C GLY A 282 11.17 7.45 3.36
N GLN A 283 11.05 8.51 2.55
CA GLN A 283 10.07 9.59 2.74
C GLN A 283 9.59 10.13 1.39
N TRP A 284 8.31 9.92 1.04
CA TRP A 284 7.79 10.20 -0.29
C TRP A 284 6.47 10.97 -0.27
N ASN A 285 6.40 12.02 -1.10
CA ASN A 285 5.13 12.72 -1.37
C ASN A 285 4.25 11.84 -2.25
N ASP A 286 3.01 11.62 -1.82
CA ASP A 286 2.03 10.75 -2.47
C ASP A 286 0.91 11.60 -3.10
N PRO A 287 0.87 11.74 -4.42
CA PRO A 287 -0.19 12.46 -5.14
C PRO A 287 -1.44 11.63 -5.42
N ASP A 288 -1.58 10.48 -4.77
CA ASP A 288 -2.61 9.46 -5.03
C ASP A 288 -2.27 8.47 -6.17
N TYR A 289 -3.19 7.55 -6.43
CA TYR A 289 -3.00 6.39 -7.29
C TYR A 289 -2.87 6.73 -8.78
N ILE A 290 -2.48 5.73 -9.58
CA ILE A 290 -2.43 5.81 -11.03
C ILE A 290 -3.71 5.18 -11.59
N LEU A 291 -4.46 5.95 -12.39
CA LEU A 291 -5.75 5.58 -12.98
C LEU A 291 -5.68 5.61 -14.52
N ILE A 292 -5.00 4.62 -15.08
CA ILE A 292 -4.84 4.41 -16.53
C ILE A 292 -5.46 3.08 -16.95
N GLY A 293 -5.60 2.83 -18.24
CA GLY A 293 -6.13 1.57 -18.77
C GLY A 293 -7.60 1.36 -18.42
N TRP A 294 -7.92 0.26 -17.74
CA TRP A 294 -9.27 -0.08 -17.28
C TRP A 294 -9.45 0.28 -15.83
N VAL A 295 -10.37 1.17 -15.52
CA VAL A 295 -10.52 1.79 -14.20
C VAL A 295 -11.98 1.74 -13.73
N GLY A 296 -12.20 2.01 -12.45
CA GLY A 296 -13.51 2.17 -11.87
C GLY A 296 -13.76 3.60 -11.39
N GLU A 297 -14.94 3.83 -10.86
CA GLU A 297 -15.31 5.02 -10.09
C GLU A 297 -15.74 4.57 -8.71
N ALA A 298 -14.85 4.67 -7.72
CA ALA A 298 -15.08 4.18 -6.37
C ALA A 298 -16.44 4.58 -5.79
N SER A 299 -16.76 5.86 -5.86
CA SER A 299 -18.00 6.43 -5.29
C SER A 299 -19.31 5.89 -5.90
N LYS A 300 -19.25 5.27 -7.07
CA LYS A 300 -20.45 4.81 -7.80
C LYS A 300 -20.65 3.31 -7.74
N GLN A 301 -19.71 2.56 -7.19
CA GLN A 301 -19.74 1.09 -7.13
C GLN A 301 -20.05 0.45 -8.50
N ALA A 302 -19.65 1.11 -9.58
CA ALA A 302 -19.86 0.64 -10.94
C ALA A 302 -18.79 -0.37 -11.34
N GLU A 303 -19.10 -1.21 -12.32
CA GLU A 303 -18.07 -2.03 -12.97
C GLU A 303 -17.00 -1.16 -13.60
N GLY A 304 -15.78 -1.68 -13.67
CA GLY A 304 -14.67 -1.01 -14.35
C GLY A 304 -15.00 -0.72 -15.83
N ARG A 305 -14.38 0.30 -16.36
CA ARG A 305 -14.49 0.73 -17.77
C ARG A 305 -13.14 1.28 -18.25
N PRO A 306 -12.94 1.37 -19.58
CA PRO A 306 -11.77 2.08 -20.11
C PRO A 306 -11.69 3.49 -19.54
N THR A 307 -10.49 3.94 -19.20
CA THR A 307 -10.26 5.33 -18.76
C THR A 307 -10.75 6.32 -19.82
N SER A 308 -11.19 7.49 -19.38
CA SER A 308 -11.54 8.59 -20.30
C SER A 308 -10.32 9.36 -20.82
N LEU A 309 -9.12 9.03 -20.32
CA LEU A 309 -7.87 9.65 -20.74
C LEU A 309 -7.45 9.14 -22.12
N THR A 310 -7.00 10.03 -22.97
CA THR A 310 -6.35 9.65 -24.24
C THR A 310 -5.02 8.94 -23.95
N PRO A 311 -4.47 8.16 -24.90
CA PRO A 311 -3.16 7.52 -24.72
C PRO A 311 -2.05 8.51 -24.31
N ASN A 312 -2.01 9.69 -24.90
CA ASN A 312 -1.02 10.71 -24.56
C ASN A 312 -1.20 11.25 -23.12
N GLU A 313 -2.43 11.40 -22.66
CA GLU A 313 -2.71 11.79 -21.27
C GLU A 313 -2.27 10.70 -20.30
N GLN A 314 -2.47 9.42 -20.62
CA GLN A 314 -2.01 8.30 -19.80
C GLN A 314 -0.47 8.26 -19.70
N TYR A 315 0.24 8.45 -20.81
CA TYR A 315 1.70 8.59 -20.81
C TYR A 315 2.17 9.82 -20.03
N SER A 316 1.50 10.95 -20.16
CA SER A 316 1.82 12.17 -19.41
C SER A 316 1.62 11.97 -17.91
N TYR A 317 0.54 11.29 -17.53
CA TYR A 317 0.24 10.94 -16.16
C TYR A 317 1.37 10.10 -15.54
N MET A 318 1.66 8.96 -16.16
CA MET A 318 2.73 8.07 -15.69
C MET A 318 4.08 8.79 -15.62
N SER A 319 4.40 9.58 -16.64
CA SER A 319 5.67 10.35 -16.68
C SER A 319 5.74 11.38 -15.57
N MET A 320 4.64 12.06 -15.25
CA MET A 320 4.58 13.05 -14.18
C MET A 320 4.81 12.40 -12.81
N TRP A 321 4.16 11.26 -12.51
CA TRP A 321 4.37 10.51 -11.27
C TRP A 321 5.82 10.01 -11.14
N CYS A 322 6.40 9.49 -12.21
CA CYS A 322 7.80 9.08 -12.22
C CYS A 322 8.76 10.25 -11.96
N LEU A 323 8.55 11.41 -12.60
CA LEU A 323 9.39 12.59 -12.43
C LEU A 323 9.34 13.17 -11.02
N MET A 324 8.23 13.01 -10.32
CA MET A 324 8.06 13.43 -8.93
C MET A 324 8.62 12.44 -7.91
N ALA A 325 9.14 11.29 -8.35
CA ALA A 325 9.46 10.16 -7.48
C ALA A 325 8.28 9.80 -6.55
N ALA A 326 7.06 9.86 -7.08
CA ALA A 326 5.85 9.51 -6.35
C ALA A 326 5.70 7.98 -6.19
N PRO A 327 5.00 7.50 -5.17
CA PRO A 327 4.52 6.13 -5.16
C PRO A 327 3.77 5.79 -6.43
N LEU A 328 4.11 4.66 -7.08
CA LEU A 328 3.48 4.21 -8.30
C LEU A 328 2.48 3.11 -7.97
N ILE A 329 1.35 3.49 -7.39
CA ILE A 329 0.28 2.56 -7.00
C ILE A 329 -0.84 2.62 -8.05
N PHE A 330 -0.95 1.58 -8.86
CA PHE A 330 -2.05 1.44 -9.83
C PHE A 330 -3.35 1.03 -9.13
N SER A 331 -4.49 1.57 -9.54
CA SER A 331 -5.80 1.22 -8.95
C SER A 331 -6.87 0.93 -10.02
N GLY A 332 -6.46 0.31 -11.10
CA GLY A 332 -7.33 -0.21 -12.16
C GLY A 332 -7.46 -1.74 -12.12
N ASP A 333 -8.08 -2.29 -13.16
CA ASP A 333 -8.29 -3.73 -13.33
C ASP A 333 -7.00 -4.41 -13.80
N MET A 334 -6.40 -5.18 -12.91
CA MET A 334 -5.16 -5.92 -13.19
C MET A 334 -5.34 -7.02 -14.25
N GLU A 335 -6.55 -7.56 -14.40
CA GLU A 335 -6.85 -8.61 -15.38
C GLU A 335 -7.11 -8.05 -16.80
N LYS A 336 -7.16 -6.71 -16.94
CA LYS A 336 -7.43 -6.01 -18.20
C LYS A 336 -6.29 -5.05 -18.61
N LEU A 337 -5.10 -5.29 -18.09
CA LEU A 337 -3.92 -4.58 -18.58
C LEU A 337 -3.62 -5.04 -20.00
N ASP A 338 -3.49 -4.10 -20.91
CA ASP A 338 -2.97 -4.30 -22.26
C ASP A 338 -1.48 -3.94 -22.30
N ALA A 339 -0.76 -4.53 -23.24
CA ALA A 339 0.69 -4.39 -23.39
C ALA A 339 1.09 -2.98 -23.88
#